data_a66cd0e954ff71559097bcff11fc4e1b
#
_entry.id   a66cd0e954ff71559097bcff11fc4e1b
#
_cell.length_a   1.000
_cell.length_b   1.000
_cell.length_c   1.000
_cell.angle_alpha   90.00
_cell.angle_beta   90.00
_cell.angle_gamma   90.00
#
_symmetry.space_group_name_H-M   'P 1'
#
loop_
_entity.id
_entity.type
_entity.pdbx_description
1 polymer ?
#
loop_
_entity_poly.entity_id
_entity_poly.type
_entity_poly.pdbx_seq_one_letter_code
_entity_poly.pdbx_strand_id
1 'polypeptide(L)'
;MPVRPDDLFDVRALLTDEERAVQEAVARFTDTRVVPAIGDAFDAGRFPREWIPELAQLGLLGASLPVRDGDAGLGAVSYGLICQELERGDSGLRSFVSVQSSLCMYPIHAYGSDEQRQRWLPEMAAGRVDRLLRPERGAGRVGSRRDDDARGARGRRLALEWRQDVDHQR
;
A
#
# COMPACT_ATOMS: atom_id res chain seq x y z
N MET A 1 7.76 -21.74 28.31
CA MET A 1 8.15 -21.07 27.07
C MET A 1 9.06 -19.91 27.41
N PRO A 2 10.13 -19.62 26.63
CA PRO A 2 10.91 -18.41 26.86
C PRO A 2 10.03 -17.20 26.60
N VAL A 3 10.02 -16.25 27.53
CA VAL A 3 9.32 -14.97 27.37
C VAL A 3 9.99 -14.19 26.24
N ARG A 4 9.21 -13.78 25.25
CA ARG A 4 9.69 -12.94 24.16
C ARG A 4 9.50 -11.46 24.53
N PRO A 5 10.55 -10.64 24.49
CA PRO A 5 10.43 -9.23 24.88
C PRO A 5 9.45 -8.42 23.99
N ASP A 6 9.25 -8.87 22.76
CA ASP A 6 8.37 -8.28 21.75
C ASP A 6 6.93 -8.84 21.81
N ASP A 7 6.69 -9.88 22.62
CA ASP A 7 5.38 -10.50 22.79
C ASP A 7 5.19 -11.02 24.24
N LEU A 8 5.13 -10.06 25.17
CA LEU A 8 5.01 -10.34 26.62
C LEU A 8 3.70 -11.05 27.00
N PHE A 9 2.65 -10.89 26.20
CA PHE A 9 1.34 -11.50 26.42
C PHE A 9 1.12 -12.78 25.61
N ASP A 10 2.14 -13.26 24.89
CA ASP A 10 2.08 -14.43 24.02
C ASP A 10 0.90 -14.35 23.00
N VAL A 11 0.67 -13.17 22.44
CA VAL A 11 -0.42 -12.92 21.49
C VAL A 11 -0.30 -13.81 20.27
N ARG A 12 0.93 -14.20 19.88
CA ARG A 12 1.17 -15.14 18.78
C ARG A 12 0.53 -16.51 18.99
N ALA A 13 0.32 -16.92 20.23
CA ALA A 13 -0.37 -18.19 20.53
C ALA A 13 -1.85 -18.17 20.11
N LEU A 14 -2.45 -16.97 19.97
CA LEU A 14 -3.83 -16.79 19.53
C LEU A 14 -3.99 -16.81 18.00
N LEU A 15 -2.88 -16.67 17.25
CA LEU A 15 -2.91 -16.66 15.80
C LEU A 15 -3.12 -18.06 15.23
N THR A 16 -3.85 -18.15 14.14
CA THR A 16 -3.95 -19.35 13.33
C THR A 16 -2.61 -19.66 12.64
N ASP A 17 -2.45 -20.87 12.11
CA ASP A 17 -1.25 -21.24 11.36
C ASP A 17 -1.08 -20.39 10.10
N GLU A 18 -2.18 -20.03 9.43
CA GLU A 18 -2.17 -19.15 8.27
C GLU A 18 -1.71 -17.72 8.63
N GLU A 19 -2.25 -17.14 9.69
CA GLU A 19 -1.86 -15.82 10.17
C GLU A 19 -0.38 -15.78 10.58
N ARG A 20 0.12 -16.84 11.25
CA ARG A 20 1.55 -16.97 11.56
C ARG A 20 2.41 -17.05 10.31
N ALA A 21 1.98 -17.82 9.31
CA ALA A 21 2.71 -17.95 8.05
C ALA A 21 2.79 -16.62 7.29
N VAL A 22 1.70 -15.85 7.26
CA VAL A 22 1.67 -14.50 6.70
C VAL A 22 2.64 -13.59 7.44
N GLN A 23 2.57 -13.53 8.78
CA GLN A 23 3.49 -12.72 9.59
C GLN A 23 4.95 -13.07 9.30
N GLU A 24 5.30 -14.36 9.29
CA GLU A 24 6.67 -14.84 9.06
C GLU A 24 7.18 -14.54 7.65
N ALA A 25 6.32 -14.57 6.65
CA ALA A 25 6.68 -14.23 5.29
C ALA A 25 7.03 -12.74 5.17
N VAL A 26 6.20 -11.87 5.75
CA VAL A 26 6.44 -10.42 5.74
C VAL A 26 7.64 -10.04 6.62
N ALA A 27 7.80 -10.68 7.78
CA ALA A 27 8.96 -10.48 8.66
C ALA A 27 10.26 -10.80 7.92
N ARG A 28 10.34 -11.95 7.22
CA ARG A 28 11.51 -12.30 6.39
C ARG A 28 11.81 -11.25 5.33
N PHE A 29 10.80 -10.79 4.60
CA PHE A 29 10.97 -9.72 3.62
C PHE A 29 11.52 -8.45 4.27
N THR A 30 10.93 -8.04 5.38
CA THR A 30 11.36 -6.85 6.13
C THR A 30 12.81 -6.97 6.60
N ASP A 31 13.17 -8.10 7.22
CA ASP A 31 14.52 -8.31 7.77
C ASP A 31 15.60 -8.44 6.69
N THR A 32 15.28 -9.08 5.57
CA THR A 32 16.28 -9.37 4.54
C THR A 32 16.39 -8.33 3.44
N ARG A 33 15.31 -7.56 3.18
CA ARG A 33 15.24 -6.60 2.08
C ARG A 33 15.15 -5.17 2.58
N VAL A 34 14.24 -4.90 3.55
CA VAL A 34 13.94 -3.53 3.97
C VAL A 34 14.98 -3.00 4.93
N VAL A 35 15.16 -3.64 6.09
CA VAL A 35 16.02 -3.16 7.17
C VAL A 35 17.46 -2.88 6.71
N PRO A 36 18.11 -3.74 5.89
CA PRO A 36 19.48 -3.47 5.46
C PRO A 36 19.64 -2.30 4.49
N ALA A 37 18.58 -1.89 3.77
CA ALA A 37 18.70 -0.96 2.65
C ALA A 37 17.87 0.34 2.81
N ILE A 38 16.97 0.40 3.79
CA ILE A 38 16.09 1.54 3.95
C ILE A 38 16.80 2.82 4.35
N GLY A 39 17.88 2.72 5.13
CA GLY A 39 18.70 3.87 5.55
C GLY A 39 19.20 4.66 4.35
N ASP A 40 19.78 3.99 3.37
CA ASP A 40 20.31 4.63 2.15
C ASP A 40 19.20 5.28 1.33
N ALA A 41 18.01 4.66 1.25
CA ALA A 41 16.87 5.21 0.57
C ALA A 41 16.34 6.47 1.29
N PHE A 42 16.28 6.44 2.61
CA PHE A 42 15.89 7.57 3.45
C PHE A 42 16.85 8.75 3.29
N ASP A 43 18.15 8.51 3.38
CA ASP A 43 19.18 9.55 3.24
C ASP A 43 19.16 10.18 1.83
N ALA A 44 18.86 9.37 0.80
CA ALA A 44 18.69 9.84 -0.57
C ALA A 44 17.34 10.54 -0.82
N GLY A 45 16.41 10.56 0.16
CA GLY A 45 15.07 11.14 0.02
C GLY A 45 14.24 10.45 -1.06
N ARG A 46 14.43 9.15 -1.29
CA ARG A 46 13.73 8.39 -2.32
C ARG A 46 12.86 7.28 -1.73
N PHE A 47 11.72 7.00 -2.39
CA PHE A 47 10.94 5.80 -2.13
C PHE A 47 11.50 4.62 -2.93
N PRO A 48 11.72 3.43 -2.32
CA PRO A 48 12.31 2.26 -2.98
C PRO A 48 11.29 1.52 -3.86
N ARG A 49 11.00 2.06 -5.04
CA ARG A 49 10.01 1.52 -5.99
C ARG A 49 10.34 0.11 -6.49
N GLU A 50 11.59 -0.27 -6.43
CA GLU A 50 12.11 -1.59 -6.77
C GLU A 50 11.51 -2.72 -5.94
N TRP A 51 10.94 -2.42 -4.76
CA TRP A 51 10.27 -3.41 -3.90
C TRP A 51 8.79 -3.62 -4.24
N ILE A 52 8.17 -2.75 -5.05
CA ILE A 52 6.75 -2.88 -5.40
C ILE A 52 6.42 -4.25 -6.02
N PRO A 53 7.20 -4.79 -6.96
CA PRO A 53 6.95 -6.13 -7.50
C PRO A 53 7.06 -7.23 -6.44
N GLU A 54 7.98 -7.11 -5.47
CA GLU A 54 8.13 -8.08 -4.39
C GLU A 54 6.94 -8.03 -3.42
N LEU A 55 6.46 -6.82 -3.09
CA LEU A 55 5.23 -6.63 -2.29
C LEU A 55 4.00 -7.24 -2.97
N ALA A 56 3.89 -7.06 -4.30
CA ALA A 56 2.82 -7.65 -5.09
C ALA A 56 2.90 -9.19 -5.11
N GLN A 57 4.10 -9.77 -5.30
CA GLN A 57 4.32 -11.21 -5.28
C GLN A 57 3.98 -11.85 -3.92
N LEU A 58 4.19 -11.10 -2.84
CA LEU A 58 3.80 -11.51 -1.49
C LEU A 58 2.30 -11.32 -1.22
N GLY A 59 1.52 -10.78 -2.18
CA GLY A 59 0.09 -10.54 -2.02
C GLY A 59 -0.25 -9.42 -1.04
N LEU A 60 0.67 -8.46 -0.84
CA LEU A 60 0.49 -7.40 0.16
C LEU A 60 -0.33 -6.21 -0.35
N LEU A 61 -0.44 -6.05 -1.68
CA LEU A 61 -1.23 -4.99 -2.31
C LEU A 61 -2.66 -5.47 -2.47
N GLY A 62 -3.58 -4.92 -1.69
CA GLY A 62 -4.98 -5.35 -1.68
C GLY A 62 -5.26 -6.60 -0.84
N ALA A 63 -4.35 -6.99 0.06
CA ALA A 63 -4.36 -8.27 0.79
C ALA A 63 -5.71 -8.68 1.39
N SER A 64 -6.57 -7.74 1.78
CA SER A 64 -7.90 -7.98 2.36
C SER A 64 -9.05 -7.98 1.36
N LEU A 65 -8.78 -7.74 0.07
CA LEU A 65 -9.80 -7.78 -0.96
C LEU A 65 -10.08 -9.22 -1.41
N PRO A 66 -11.26 -9.51 -1.99
CA PRO A 66 -11.61 -10.86 -2.44
C PRO A 66 -10.68 -11.38 -3.53
N VAL A 67 -10.39 -12.68 -3.50
CA VAL A 67 -9.55 -13.38 -4.49
C VAL A 67 -9.98 -13.13 -5.95
N ARG A 68 -11.30 -12.96 -6.19
CA ARG A 68 -11.85 -12.65 -7.53
C ARG A 68 -11.29 -11.36 -8.14
N ASP A 69 -10.81 -10.44 -7.30
CA ASP A 69 -10.26 -9.15 -7.72
C ASP A 69 -8.73 -9.19 -7.89
N GLY A 70 -8.14 -10.40 -7.82
CA GLY A 70 -6.71 -10.66 -8.00
C GLY A 70 -5.88 -10.64 -6.72
N ASP A 71 -6.54 -10.61 -5.57
CA ASP A 71 -5.93 -10.41 -4.25
C ASP A 71 -5.92 -11.70 -3.40
N ALA A 72 -5.27 -11.66 -2.23
CA ALA A 72 -5.09 -12.84 -1.38
C ALA A 72 -6.33 -13.20 -0.54
N GLY A 73 -7.29 -12.28 -0.37
CA GLY A 73 -8.51 -12.52 0.41
C GLY A 73 -8.27 -12.71 1.91
N LEU A 74 -7.21 -12.11 2.45
CA LEU A 74 -6.80 -12.30 3.85
C LEU A 74 -7.73 -11.58 4.82
N GLY A 75 -7.85 -12.14 6.04
CA GLY A 75 -8.61 -11.53 7.13
C GLY A 75 -7.97 -10.26 7.71
N ALA A 76 -8.75 -9.53 8.53
CA ALA A 76 -8.29 -8.29 9.15
C ALA A 76 -7.06 -8.48 10.08
N VAL A 77 -6.96 -9.63 10.74
CA VAL A 77 -5.81 -9.96 11.61
C VAL A 77 -4.54 -10.08 10.75
N SER A 78 -4.59 -10.86 9.66
CA SER A 78 -3.46 -11.00 8.73
C SER A 78 -3.05 -9.64 8.16
N TYR A 79 -3.99 -8.78 7.78
CA TYR A 79 -3.70 -7.43 7.32
C TYR A 79 -3.00 -6.58 8.41
N GLY A 80 -3.46 -6.67 9.65
CA GLY A 80 -2.81 -6.01 10.79
C GLY A 80 -1.37 -6.48 10.99
N LEU A 81 -1.11 -7.80 10.89
CA LEU A 81 0.23 -8.38 10.99
C LEU A 81 1.15 -7.92 9.84
N ILE A 82 0.62 -7.85 8.62
CA ILE A 82 1.35 -7.27 7.47
C ILE A 82 1.78 -5.84 7.78
N CYS A 83 0.84 -5.00 8.24
CA CYS A 83 1.14 -3.62 8.59
C CYS A 83 2.18 -3.52 9.72
N GLN A 84 2.07 -4.36 10.75
CA GLN A 84 3.00 -4.39 11.87
C GLN A 84 4.44 -4.71 11.42
N GLU A 85 4.62 -5.73 10.60
CA GLU A 85 5.95 -6.14 10.16
C GLU A 85 6.58 -5.13 9.19
N LEU A 86 5.79 -4.55 8.29
CA LEU A 86 6.28 -3.49 7.40
C LEU A 86 6.63 -2.21 8.17
N GLU A 87 5.81 -1.81 9.17
CA GLU A 87 6.07 -0.64 10.01
C GLU A 87 7.37 -0.78 10.79
N ARG A 88 7.68 -2.00 11.26
CA ARG A 88 8.95 -2.31 11.93
C ARG A 88 10.16 -2.03 11.05
N GLY A 89 10.03 -2.19 9.74
CA GLY A 89 11.08 -1.89 8.77
C GLY A 89 11.08 -0.42 8.34
N ASP A 90 9.93 0.09 7.90
CA ASP A 90 9.77 1.46 7.40
C ASP A 90 8.30 1.90 7.34
N SER A 91 8.00 3.02 8.01
CA SER A 91 6.65 3.62 8.02
C SER A 91 6.19 4.09 6.65
N GLY A 92 7.10 4.51 5.78
CA GLY A 92 6.78 4.93 4.41
C GLY A 92 6.33 3.76 3.56
N LEU A 93 7.02 2.61 3.69
CA LEU A 93 6.66 1.38 2.99
C LEU A 93 5.30 0.84 3.46
N ARG A 94 5.09 0.78 4.79
CA ARG A 94 3.78 0.41 5.35
C ARG A 94 2.68 1.35 4.87
N SER A 95 2.93 2.66 4.87
CA SER A 95 1.98 3.66 4.39
C SER A 95 1.64 3.46 2.92
N PHE A 96 2.63 3.15 2.07
CA PHE A 96 2.39 2.82 0.66
C PHE A 96 1.43 1.65 0.51
N VAL A 97 1.69 0.51 1.17
CA VAL A 97 0.83 -0.68 1.11
C VAL A 97 -0.57 -0.39 1.63
N SER A 98 -0.67 0.33 2.75
CA SER A 98 -1.94 0.69 3.38
C SER A 98 -2.78 1.60 2.48
N VAL A 99 -2.20 2.66 1.91
CA VAL A 99 -2.92 3.58 1.04
C VAL A 99 -3.31 2.92 -0.28
N GLN A 100 -2.41 2.14 -0.90
CA GLN A 100 -2.72 1.40 -2.11
C GLN A 100 -3.92 0.46 -1.88
N SER A 101 -3.92 -0.31 -0.80
CA SER A 101 -4.96 -1.29 -0.49
C SER A 101 -6.27 -0.63 -0.07
N SER A 102 -6.24 0.26 0.94
CA SER A 102 -7.47 0.75 1.58
C SER A 102 -8.02 2.05 0.97
N LEU A 103 -7.18 2.94 0.46
CA LEU A 103 -7.65 4.22 -0.10
C LEU A 103 -7.76 4.21 -1.63
N CYS A 104 -7.04 3.33 -2.32
CA CYS A 104 -7.11 3.22 -3.76
C CYS A 104 -7.94 2.02 -4.22
N MET A 105 -7.55 0.80 -3.83
CA MET A 105 -8.19 -0.42 -4.32
C MET A 105 -9.55 -0.67 -3.69
N TYR A 106 -9.69 -0.49 -2.37
CA TYR A 106 -10.96 -0.72 -1.69
C TYR A 106 -12.14 0.12 -2.23
N PRO A 107 -12.02 1.44 -2.47
CA PRO A 107 -13.09 2.21 -3.09
C PRO A 107 -13.47 1.73 -4.49
N ILE A 108 -12.51 1.29 -5.30
CA ILE A 108 -12.80 0.70 -6.62
C ILE A 108 -13.56 -0.61 -6.44
N HIS A 109 -13.15 -1.45 -5.49
CA HIS A 109 -13.85 -2.70 -5.18
C HIS A 109 -15.29 -2.44 -4.70
N ALA A 110 -15.47 -1.52 -3.75
CA ALA A 110 -16.76 -1.31 -3.08
C ALA A 110 -17.78 -0.54 -3.93
N TYR A 111 -17.31 0.43 -4.72
CA TYR A 111 -18.16 1.42 -5.39
C TYR A 111 -17.92 1.52 -6.90
N GLY A 112 -16.90 0.87 -7.44
CA GLY A 112 -16.60 0.88 -8.86
C GLY A 112 -17.57 0.04 -9.68
N SER A 113 -17.71 0.33 -10.98
CA SER A 113 -18.40 -0.57 -11.92
C SER A 113 -17.61 -1.88 -12.12
N ASP A 114 -18.24 -2.90 -12.67
CA ASP A 114 -17.58 -4.18 -12.97
C ASP A 114 -16.40 -4.00 -13.94
N GLU A 115 -16.54 -3.10 -14.93
CA GLU A 115 -15.46 -2.76 -15.86
C GLU A 115 -14.28 -2.09 -15.14
N GLN A 116 -14.56 -1.18 -14.20
CA GLN A 116 -13.53 -0.52 -13.41
C GLN A 116 -12.79 -1.52 -12.51
N ARG A 117 -13.52 -2.43 -11.85
CA ARG A 117 -12.92 -3.49 -11.03
C ARG A 117 -12.03 -4.41 -11.87
N GLN A 118 -12.55 -4.93 -12.98
CA GLN A 118 -11.81 -5.82 -13.87
C GLN A 118 -10.58 -5.16 -14.50
N ARG A 119 -10.66 -3.86 -14.79
CA ARG A 119 -9.56 -3.12 -15.40
C ARG A 119 -8.47 -2.75 -14.41
N TRP A 120 -8.83 -2.29 -13.21
CA TRP A 120 -7.87 -1.64 -12.31
C TRP A 120 -7.34 -2.54 -11.21
N LEU A 121 -8.21 -3.35 -10.57
CA LEU A 121 -7.79 -4.12 -9.40
C LEU A 121 -6.67 -5.12 -9.70
N PRO A 122 -6.72 -5.93 -10.77
CA PRO A 122 -5.64 -6.86 -11.07
C PRO A 122 -4.30 -6.16 -11.38
N GLU A 123 -4.34 -5.01 -12.05
CA GLU A 123 -3.13 -4.23 -12.36
C GLU A 123 -2.52 -3.61 -11.10
N MET A 124 -3.36 -3.16 -10.17
CA MET A 124 -2.95 -2.58 -8.91
C MET A 124 -2.42 -3.65 -7.95
N ALA A 125 -3.07 -4.81 -7.87
CA ALA A 125 -2.63 -5.96 -7.07
C ALA A 125 -1.28 -6.49 -7.55
N ALA A 126 -1.06 -6.52 -8.87
CA ALA A 126 0.21 -6.91 -9.46
C ALA A 126 1.32 -5.83 -9.36
N GLY A 127 1.03 -4.69 -8.74
CA GLY A 127 1.99 -3.59 -8.60
C GLY A 127 2.37 -2.88 -9.90
N ARG A 128 1.65 -3.13 -11.00
CA ARG A 128 1.90 -2.47 -12.29
C ARG A 128 1.34 -1.06 -12.35
N VAL A 129 0.30 -0.78 -11.57
CA VAL A 129 -0.30 0.54 -11.43
C VAL A 129 -0.28 0.95 -9.96
N ASP A 130 0.50 1.98 -9.66
CA ASP A 130 0.43 2.69 -8.38
C ASP A 130 -0.15 4.09 -8.62
N ARG A 131 -1.21 4.43 -7.90
CA ARG A 131 -1.84 5.76 -8.00
C ARG A 131 -1.15 6.82 -7.14
N LEU A 132 -0.31 6.39 -6.19
CA LEU A 132 0.35 7.28 -5.24
C LEU A 132 1.65 7.87 -5.77
N LEU A 133 2.35 7.15 -6.64
CA LEU A 133 3.70 7.47 -7.08
C LEU A 133 3.73 8.02 -8.52
N ARG A 134 2.71 8.80 -8.92
CA ARG A 134 2.83 9.57 -10.16
C ARG A 134 3.95 10.58 -9.95
N PRO A 135 5.06 10.52 -10.70
CA PRO A 135 6.07 11.54 -10.60
C PRO A 135 5.42 12.87 -10.99
N GLU A 136 5.24 13.74 -10.00
CA GLU A 136 4.96 15.14 -10.30
C GLU A 136 6.16 15.65 -11.09
N ARG A 137 5.97 15.98 -12.35
CA ARG A 137 6.98 16.70 -13.13
C ARG A 137 7.16 18.06 -12.45
N GLY A 138 8.25 18.18 -11.70
CA GLY A 138 8.62 19.38 -10.97
C GLY A 138 8.33 19.27 -9.48
N ALA A 139 9.20 18.56 -8.74
CA ALA A 139 9.30 18.70 -7.30
C ALA A 139 9.82 20.10 -6.94
N GLY A 140 8.90 21.05 -6.86
CA GLY A 140 9.11 22.29 -6.14
C GLY A 140 9.05 21.97 -4.65
N ARG A 141 10.09 22.37 -3.91
CA ARG A 141 10.24 22.22 -2.46
C ARG A 141 8.92 22.46 -1.73
N VAL A 142 8.56 21.54 -0.84
CA VAL A 142 7.56 21.75 0.20
C VAL A 142 8.06 22.91 1.07
N GLY A 143 7.39 24.03 1.03
CA GLY A 143 7.66 25.16 1.92
C GLY A 143 7.69 26.54 1.28
N SER A 144 6.56 27.06 0.83
CA SER A 144 6.26 28.49 0.90
C SER A 144 4.75 28.75 0.73
N ARG A 145 4.23 29.65 1.53
CA ARG A 145 2.82 30.05 1.57
C ARG A 145 2.28 30.72 0.27
N ARG A 146 3.06 30.74 -0.81
CA ARG A 146 2.66 31.32 -2.12
C ARG A 146 2.09 30.30 -3.12
N ASP A 147 2.12 28.99 -2.79
CA ASP A 147 1.69 27.92 -3.71
C ASP A 147 0.23 27.44 -3.49
N ASP A 148 -0.48 27.98 -2.48
CA ASP A 148 -1.82 27.49 -2.11
C ASP A 148 -2.86 27.79 -3.21
N ASP A 149 -2.75 28.90 -3.91
CA ASP A 149 -3.69 29.25 -4.99
C ASP A 149 -3.49 28.39 -6.25
N ALA A 150 -2.25 28.03 -6.56
CA ALA A 150 -1.94 27.15 -7.69
C ALA A 150 -2.33 25.68 -7.41
N ARG A 151 -2.22 25.22 -6.14
CA ARG A 151 -2.66 23.88 -5.72
C ARG A 151 -4.18 23.76 -5.73
N GLY A 152 -4.90 24.79 -5.28
CA GLY A 152 -6.36 24.85 -5.34
C GLY A 152 -6.90 24.76 -6.77
N ALA A 153 -6.23 25.40 -7.74
CA ALA A 153 -6.59 25.32 -9.15
C ALA A 153 -6.29 23.96 -9.77
N ARG A 154 -5.14 23.32 -9.43
CA ARG A 154 -4.76 22.01 -9.90
C ARG A 154 -5.63 20.89 -9.29
N GLY A 155 -5.94 20.97 -8.00
CA GLY A 155 -6.84 20.02 -7.33
C GLY A 155 -8.25 20.06 -7.93
N ARG A 156 -8.76 21.24 -8.26
CA ARG A 156 -10.05 21.42 -8.95
C ARG A 156 -10.02 20.86 -10.39
N ARG A 157 -8.90 21.02 -11.10
CA ARG A 157 -8.74 20.51 -12.47
C ARG A 157 -8.72 18.97 -12.50
N LEU A 158 -8.00 18.32 -11.58
CA LEU A 158 -7.97 16.86 -11.43
C LEU A 158 -9.35 16.31 -11.02
N ALA A 159 -10.08 16.99 -10.15
CA ALA A 159 -11.43 16.62 -9.77
C ALA A 159 -12.43 16.80 -10.93
N LEU A 160 -12.23 17.79 -11.79
CA LEU A 160 -13.04 18.02 -12.99
C LEU A 160 -12.73 16.99 -14.09
N GLU A 161 -11.46 16.64 -14.32
CA GLU A 161 -11.09 15.59 -15.25
C GLU A 161 -11.63 14.22 -14.79
N TRP A 162 -11.58 13.94 -13.49
CA TRP A 162 -12.17 12.72 -12.93
C TRP A 162 -13.70 12.68 -13.07
N ARG A 163 -14.39 13.82 -12.89
CA ARG A 163 -15.85 13.93 -13.11
C ARG A 163 -16.21 13.76 -14.58
N GLN A 164 -15.45 14.32 -15.50
CA GLN A 164 -15.70 14.16 -16.94
C GLN A 164 -15.55 12.73 -17.38
N ASP A 165 -14.54 11.99 -16.86
CA ASP A 165 -14.39 10.55 -17.15
C ASP A 165 -15.54 9.70 -16.60
N VAL A 166 -16.14 10.10 -15.47
CA VAL A 166 -17.30 9.41 -14.88
C VAL A 166 -18.61 9.76 -15.62
N ASP A 167 -18.78 11.01 -16.06
CA ASP A 167 -20.00 11.47 -16.74
C ASP A 167 -20.07 11.02 -18.21
N HIS A 168 -18.93 10.72 -18.86
CA HIS A 168 -18.91 10.16 -20.22
C HIS A 168 -19.21 8.66 -20.26
N GLN A 169 -19.36 7.99 -19.11
CA GLN A 169 -19.66 6.56 -18.98
C GLN A 169 -21.11 6.30 -18.49
N ARG A 170 -21.98 7.30 -18.52
CA ARG A 170 -23.43 7.16 -18.34
C ARG A 170 -24.09 7.32 -19.70
#